data_6c6996ed5541cbd9c6d08d425adcf694
#
_entry.id   6c6996ed5541cbd9c6d08d425adcf694
#
_cell.length_a   1.000
_cell.length_b   1.000
_cell.length_c   1.000
_cell.angle_alpha   90.00
_cell.angle_beta   90.00
_cell.angle_gamma   90.00
#
_symmetry.space_group_name_H-M   'P 1'
#
loop_
_entity.id
_entity.type
_entity.pdbx_description
1 polymer ?
#
loop_
_entity_poly.entity_id
_entity_poly.type
_entity_poly.pdbx_seq_one_letter_code
_entity_poly.pdbx_strand_id
1 'polypeptide(L)'
;MFTKRREAVASLLGPDACLLVASNNHVSRNIHHTYSFRQDSYFWYLSGFNESDSIVLIKTDKTGSLSSYLFVPPKDEHSELWDGYRAGPQGAQNDYGFDHGFNNFDADKTIPGLLAGANKVFSLIGYKEDFSQRVSSWVKEARLKDRHTAAIEHLDAGPLLSSLRRVKSDSEIEIMRKGCEISAQAHKSAMQFVAPDMNEQSLEAYYLYKFAEHGSRFPAYTPIVA
;
A
#
# COMPACT_ATOMS: atom_id res chain seq x y z
N MET A 1 3.35 -10.50 -10.47
CA MET A 1 2.31 -10.63 -9.41
C MET A 1 1.44 -9.38 -9.35
N PHE A 2 1.97 -8.21 -9.03
CA PHE A 2 1.20 -6.98 -8.78
C PHE A 2 0.40 -6.49 -9.99
N THR A 3 0.94 -6.58 -11.21
CA THR A 3 0.23 -6.23 -12.46
C THR A 3 -1.07 -7.04 -12.61
N LYS A 4 -1.03 -8.37 -12.40
CA LYS A 4 -2.23 -9.22 -12.43
C LYS A 4 -3.29 -8.82 -11.41
N ARG A 5 -2.89 -8.30 -10.25
CA ARG A 5 -3.82 -7.80 -9.23
C ARG A 5 -4.49 -6.50 -9.68
N ARG A 6 -3.75 -5.60 -10.33
CA ARG A 6 -4.31 -4.38 -10.93
C ARG A 6 -5.28 -4.70 -12.06
N GLU A 7 -4.96 -5.69 -12.90
CA GLU A 7 -5.86 -6.21 -13.94
C GLU A 7 -7.16 -6.79 -13.34
N ALA A 8 -7.04 -7.58 -12.27
CA ALA A 8 -8.20 -8.13 -11.57
C ALA A 8 -9.08 -7.02 -10.95
N VAL A 9 -8.45 -5.99 -10.39
CA VAL A 9 -9.18 -4.80 -9.90
C VAL A 9 -9.90 -4.11 -11.04
N ALA A 10 -9.23 -3.85 -12.16
CA ALA A 10 -9.83 -3.19 -13.32
C ALA A 10 -11.07 -3.94 -13.84
N SER A 11 -11.01 -5.28 -13.86
CA SER A 11 -12.14 -6.12 -14.24
C SER A 11 -13.35 -5.97 -13.30
N LEU A 12 -13.11 -5.73 -12.00
CA LEU A 12 -14.18 -5.52 -11.02
C LEU A 12 -14.70 -4.08 -10.99
N LEU A 13 -13.88 -3.11 -11.32
CA LEU A 13 -14.29 -1.71 -11.41
C LEU A 13 -15.33 -1.49 -12.52
N GLY A 14 -15.22 -2.24 -13.61
CA GLY A 14 -15.99 -2.00 -14.83
C GLY A 14 -15.50 -0.77 -15.60
N PRO A 15 -16.22 -0.35 -16.65
CA PRO A 15 -15.81 0.78 -17.48
C PRO A 15 -15.99 2.13 -16.78
N ASP A 16 -15.23 3.13 -17.25
CA ASP A 16 -15.26 4.53 -16.80
C ASP A 16 -15.17 4.68 -15.28
N ALA A 17 -14.25 3.95 -14.66
CA ALA A 17 -14.06 3.96 -13.20
C ALA A 17 -12.61 4.21 -12.80
N CYS A 18 -12.44 4.76 -11.60
CA CYS A 18 -11.12 4.98 -11.00
C CYS A 18 -11.08 4.38 -9.58
N LEU A 19 -9.92 3.82 -9.20
CA LEU A 19 -9.61 3.45 -7.82
C LEU A 19 -8.39 4.25 -7.35
N LEU A 20 -8.49 4.80 -6.15
CA LEU A 20 -7.43 5.55 -5.48
C LEU A 20 -7.09 4.88 -4.13
N VAL A 21 -5.81 4.56 -3.93
CA VAL A 21 -5.31 4.02 -2.66
C VAL A 21 -4.01 4.72 -2.27
N ALA A 22 -3.94 5.23 -1.04
CA ALA A 22 -2.74 5.87 -0.52
C ALA A 22 -1.86 4.90 0.26
N SER A 23 -0.54 5.11 0.18
CA SER A 23 0.46 4.51 1.06
C SER A 23 0.25 4.94 2.52
N ASN A 24 0.94 4.30 3.44
CA ASN A 24 1.15 4.90 4.75
C ASN A 24 2.15 6.03 4.67
N ASN A 25 2.08 6.93 5.65
CA ASN A 25 3.08 7.96 5.90
C ASN A 25 3.95 7.55 7.08
N HIS A 26 5.12 8.16 7.23
CA HIS A 26 5.92 8.00 8.43
C HIS A 26 5.18 8.56 9.65
N VAL A 27 5.18 7.80 10.73
CA VAL A 27 4.58 8.24 12.01
C VAL A 27 5.69 8.81 12.89
N SER A 28 5.56 10.07 13.30
CA SER A 28 6.51 10.72 14.20
C SER A 28 6.51 10.06 15.57
N ARG A 29 7.69 9.68 16.05
CA ARG A 29 7.92 9.25 17.43
C ARG A 29 8.23 10.49 18.33
N ASN A 30 9.00 11.42 17.78
CA ASN A 30 9.30 12.73 18.36
C ASN A 30 9.69 13.71 17.23
N ILE A 31 10.16 14.92 17.58
CA ILE A 31 10.47 15.98 16.61
C ILE A 31 11.48 15.52 15.52
N HIS A 32 12.42 14.64 15.85
CA HIS A 32 13.52 14.27 14.94
C HIS A 32 13.48 12.83 14.45
N HIS A 33 12.61 11.99 15.02
CA HIS A 33 12.60 10.55 14.72
C HIS A 33 11.20 10.03 14.43
N THR A 34 11.14 9.03 13.56
CA THR A 34 9.91 8.30 13.22
C THR A 34 9.95 6.88 13.77
N TYR A 35 8.78 6.26 13.89
CA TYR A 35 8.67 4.82 14.06
C TYR A 35 9.11 4.09 12.79
N SER A 36 9.47 2.81 12.94
CA SER A 36 9.76 1.95 11.79
C SER A 36 8.59 1.96 10.80
N PHE A 37 8.90 2.26 9.55
CA PHE A 37 7.87 2.33 8.50
C PHE A 37 7.30 0.96 8.18
N ARG A 38 5.99 0.87 8.09
CA ARG A 38 5.26 -0.29 7.58
C ARG A 38 4.23 0.18 6.56
N GLN A 39 4.31 -0.38 5.36
CA GLN A 39 3.42 -0.02 4.27
C GLN A 39 1.96 -0.42 4.54
N ASP A 40 1.03 0.35 4.00
CA ASP A 40 -0.38 0.02 3.98
C ASP A 40 -0.62 -1.28 3.22
N SER A 41 -1.46 -2.15 3.77
CA SER A 41 -1.67 -3.50 3.22
C SER A 41 -2.43 -3.50 1.89
N TYR A 42 -3.36 -2.58 1.65
CA TYR A 42 -4.08 -2.46 0.38
C TYR A 42 -3.18 -1.84 -0.69
N PHE A 43 -2.44 -0.80 -0.32
CA PHE A 43 -1.47 -0.18 -1.20
C PHE A 43 -0.39 -1.16 -1.63
N TRP A 44 0.21 -1.88 -0.66
CA TRP A 44 1.19 -2.94 -0.94
C TRP A 44 0.63 -4.03 -1.86
N TYR A 45 -0.60 -4.48 -1.60
CA TYR A 45 -1.25 -5.51 -2.41
C TYR A 45 -1.32 -5.16 -3.89
N LEU A 46 -1.54 -3.88 -4.21
CA LEU A 46 -1.67 -3.37 -5.58
C LEU A 46 -0.34 -3.00 -6.23
N SER A 47 0.63 -2.54 -5.43
CA SER A 47 1.84 -1.91 -5.95
C SER A 47 3.13 -2.71 -5.74
N GLY A 48 3.28 -3.39 -4.61
CA GLY A 48 4.56 -3.91 -4.15
C GLY A 48 5.57 -2.81 -3.78
N PHE A 49 5.13 -1.56 -3.72
CA PHE A 49 5.97 -0.39 -3.51
C PHE A 49 6.05 -0.04 -2.01
N ASN A 50 7.26 0.13 -1.49
CA ASN A 50 7.49 0.26 -0.03
C ASN A 50 7.97 1.65 0.41
N GLU A 51 7.66 2.69 -0.35
CA GLU A 51 7.96 4.07 0.07
C GLU A 51 6.69 4.76 0.57
N SER A 52 6.86 5.74 1.48
CA SER A 52 5.78 6.56 2.02
C SER A 52 5.25 7.58 0.99
N ASP A 53 4.24 8.33 1.38
CA ASP A 53 3.71 9.49 0.63
C ASP A 53 3.39 9.21 -0.83
N SER A 54 2.86 8.03 -1.10
CA SER A 54 2.62 7.54 -2.46
C SER A 54 1.14 7.24 -2.69
N ILE A 55 0.70 7.32 -3.95
CA ILE A 55 -0.70 7.08 -4.32
C ILE A 55 -0.74 6.18 -5.55
N VAL A 56 -1.50 5.08 -5.47
CA VAL A 56 -1.90 4.27 -6.61
C VAL A 56 -3.22 4.81 -7.15
N LEU A 57 -3.27 5.06 -8.46
CA LEU A 57 -4.50 5.29 -9.20
C LEU A 57 -4.63 4.23 -10.30
N ILE A 58 -5.74 3.52 -10.32
CA ILE A 58 -6.13 2.57 -11.36
C ILE A 58 -7.33 3.17 -12.07
N LYS A 59 -7.25 3.32 -13.39
CA LYS A 59 -8.33 3.86 -14.22
C LYS A 59 -8.73 2.86 -15.29
N THR A 60 -10.02 2.73 -15.52
CA THR A 60 -10.58 2.04 -16.67
C THR A 60 -11.23 3.03 -17.62
N ASP A 61 -11.08 2.81 -18.91
CA ASP A 61 -11.76 3.58 -19.95
C ASP A 61 -13.16 2.98 -20.27
N LYS A 62 -13.84 3.57 -21.28
CA LYS A 62 -15.15 3.12 -21.74
C LYS A 62 -15.18 1.67 -22.22
N THR A 63 -14.04 1.11 -22.61
CA THR A 63 -13.89 -0.28 -23.05
C THR A 63 -13.51 -1.22 -21.90
N GLY A 64 -13.22 -0.66 -20.73
CA GLY A 64 -12.69 -1.38 -19.56
C GLY A 64 -11.17 -1.56 -19.61
N SER A 65 -10.47 -0.93 -20.57
CA SER A 65 -9.01 -0.99 -20.64
C SER A 65 -8.37 -0.30 -19.45
N LEU A 66 -7.39 -0.98 -18.85
CA LEU A 66 -6.65 -0.53 -17.67
C LEU A 66 -5.58 0.52 -18.04
N SER A 67 -5.49 1.56 -17.24
CA SER A 67 -4.31 2.42 -17.11
C SER A 67 -3.96 2.56 -15.64
N SER A 68 -2.70 2.37 -15.29
CA SER A 68 -2.22 2.40 -13.90
C SER A 68 -1.20 3.51 -13.68
N TYR A 69 -1.35 4.23 -12.57
CA TYR A 69 -0.55 5.39 -12.22
C TYR A 69 0.00 5.23 -10.81
N LEU A 70 1.27 5.57 -10.63
CA LEU A 70 1.89 5.63 -9.31
C LEU A 70 2.50 7.02 -9.08
N PHE A 71 2.02 7.70 -8.06
CA PHE A 71 2.57 8.96 -7.59
C PHE A 71 3.52 8.63 -6.43
N VAL A 72 4.77 9.06 -6.54
CA VAL A 72 5.85 8.68 -5.62
C VAL A 72 6.72 9.88 -5.26
N PRO A 73 7.44 9.85 -4.13
CA PRO A 73 8.48 10.84 -3.85
C PRO A 73 9.46 10.95 -5.00
N PRO A 74 9.98 12.15 -5.31
CA PRO A 74 11.00 12.32 -6.33
C PRO A 74 12.27 11.57 -5.97
N LYS A 75 13.01 11.15 -6.98
CA LYS A 75 14.37 10.67 -6.77
C LYS A 75 15.24 11.84 -6.32
N ASP A 76 15.89 11.69 -5.17
CA ASP A 76 16.72 12.73 -4.55
C ASP A 76 17.93 12.09 -3.87
N GLU A 77 19.12 12.34 -4.41
CA GLU A 77 20.36 11.75 -3.92
C GLU A 77 20.68 12.12 -2.46
N HIS A 78 20.31 13.33 -2.02
CA HIS A 78 20.52 13.74 -0.64
C HIS A 78 19.65 12.94 0.33
N SER A 79 18.40 12.72 -0.01
CA SER A 79 17.48 11.89 0.79
C SER A 79 17.90 10.42 0.76
N GLU A 80 18.41 9.91 -0.35
CA GLU A 80 18.86 8.51 -0.49
C GLU A 80 20.02 8.16 0.47
N LEU A 81 20.83 9.14 0.88
CA LEU A 81 21.90 8.94 1.87
C LEU A 81 21.35 8.53 3.25
N TRP A 82 20.14 8.98 3.60
CA TRP A 82 19.54 8.78 4.91
C TRP A 82 18.45 7.72 4.91
N ASP A 83 17.60 7.73 3.89
CA ASP A 83 16.40 6.90 3.81
C ASP A 83 16.60 5.63 2.97
N GLY A 84 17.72 5.55 2.22
CA GLY A 84 17.95 4.51 1.25
C GLY A 84 17.38 4.83 -0.13
N TYR A 85 17.44 3.85 -1.03
CA TYR A 85 17.04 4.00 -2.43
C TYR A 85 15.60 4.51 -2.58
N ARG A 86 15.42 5.46 -3.49
CA ARG A 86 14.12 5.98 -3.95
C ARG A 86 13.95 5.68 -5.43
N ALA A 87 12.86 5.00 -5.76
CA ALA A 87 12.57 4.62 -7.15
C ALA A 87 12.27 5.82 -8.05
N GLY A 88 11.59 6.82 -7.51
CA GLY A 88 11.09 7.96 -8.27
C GLY A 88 10.09 7.57 -9.37
N PRO A 89 9.59 8.54 -10.15
CA PRO A 89 8.60 8.29 -11.20
C PRO A 89 9.06 7.29 -12.28
N GLN A 90 10.34 7.29 -12.63
CA GLN A 90 10.87 6.37 -13.62
C GLN A 90 10.93 4.94 -13.09
N GLY A 91 11.34 4.74 -11.83
CA GLY A 91 11.32 3.43 -11.18
C GLY A 91 9.90 2.88 -11.03
N ALA A 92 8.90 3.74 -10.78
CA ALA A 92 7.50 3.33 -10.76
C ALA A 92 7.09 2.58 -12.04
N GLN A 93 7.59 3.01 -13.19
CA GLN A 93 7.32 2.37 -14.48
C GLN A 93 8.22 1.14 -14.69
N ASN A 94 9.53 1.30 -14.55
CA ASN A 94 10.51 0.27 -14.93
C ASN A 94 10.53 -0.92 -13.97
N ASP A 95 10.45 -0.66 -12.66
CA ASP A 95 10.67 -1.66 -11.62
C ASP A 95 9.34 -2.21 -11.06
N TYR A 96 8.28 -1.38 -11.04
CA TYR A 96 6.98 -1.74 -10.47
C TYR A 96 5.88 -1.96 -11.51
N GLY A 97 6.18 -1.74 -12.80
CA GLY A 97 5.30 -2.05 -13.93
C GLY A 97 4.00 -1.24 -13.92
N PHE A 98 4.08 0.04 -13.56
CA PHE A 98 3.00 0.99 -13.77
C PHE A 98 3.12 1.61 -15.16
N ASP A 99 1.99 1.94 -15.78
CA ASP A 99 1.99 2.58 -17.10
C ASP A 99 2.53 4.01 -17.00
N HIS A 100 2.27 4.68 -15.87
CA HIS A 100 2.68 6.07 -15.62
C HIS A 100 3.22 6.26 -14.20
N GLY A 101 4.35 6.96 -14.08
CA GLY A 101 4.94 7.41 -12.83
C GLY A 101 4.92 8.95 -12.74
N PHE A 102 4.54 9.49 -11.58
CA PHE A 102 4.51 10.94 -11.31
C PHE A 102 5.15 11.25 -9.97
N ASN A 103 5.63 12.48 -9.80
CA ASN A 103 5.98 12.94 -8.47
C ASN A 103 4.71 13.13 -7.61
N ASN A 104 4.79 12.79 -6.35
CA ASN A 104 3.65 12.85 -5.43
C ASN A 104 3.12 14.27 -5.22
N PHE A 105 3.97 15.30 -5.31
CA PHE A 105 3.56 16.71 -5.21
C PHE A 105 2.74 17.19 -6.43
N ASP A 106 2.78 16.46 -7.54
CA ASP A 106 1.94 16.75 -8.72
C ASP A 106 0.53 16.12 -8.60
N ALA A 107 0.26 15.34 -7.55
CA ALA A 107 -0.99 14.59 -7.42
C ALA A 107 -2.22 15.49 -7.43
N ASP A 108 -2.22 16.58 -6.64
CA ASP A 108 -3.38 17.47 -6.53
C ASP A 108 -3.69 18.19 -7.83
N LYS A 109 -2.68 18.43 -8.67
CA LYS A 109 -2.83 19.04 -9.99
C LYS A 109 -3.30 18.04 -11.06
N THR A 110 -2.78 16.81 -10.98
CA THR A 110 -2.92 15.81 -12.05
C THR A 110 -4.16 14.94 -11.87
N ILE A 111 -4.42 14.47 -10.64
CA ILE A 111 -5.52 13.52 -10.36
C ILE A 111 -6.89 14.05 -10.79
N PRO A 112 -7.30 15.30 -10.55
CA PRO A 112 -8.60 15.78 -11.00
C PRO A 112 -8.82 15.65 -12.52
N GLY A 113 -7.75 15.82 -13.31
CA GLY A 113 -7.80 15.60 -14.76
C GLY A 113 -7.95 14.14 -15.14
N LEU A 114 -7.31 13.22 -14.37
CA LEU A 114 -7.43 11.78 -14.59
C LEU A 114 -8.82 11.26 -14.21
N LEU A 115 -9.47 11.85 -13.21
CA LEU A 115 -10.83 11.51 -12.78
C LEU A 115 -11.91 12.05 -13.74
N ALA A 116 -11.58 13.06 -14.56
CA ALA A 116 -12.53 13.59 -15.54
C ALA A 116 -12.98 12.49 -16.50
N GLY A 117 -14.29 12.40 -16.73
CA GLY A 117 -14.91 11.36 -17.55
C GLY A 117 -15.19 10.03 -16.82
N ALA A 118 -14.76 9.88 -15.57
CA ALA A 118 -15.13 8.72 -14.78
C ALA A 118 -16.58 8.82 -14.26
N ASN A 119 -17.30 7.71 -14.28
CA ASN A 119 -18.63 7.60 -13.66
C ASN A 119 -18.54 7.22 -12.18
N LYS A 120 -17.50 6.47 -11.82
CA LYS A 120 -17.28 5.94 -10.48
C LYS A 120 -15.85 6.19 -10.00
N VAL A 121 -15.70 6.64 -8.77
CA VAL A 121 -14.43 6.76 -8.08
C VAL A 121 -14.50 5.92 -6.81
N PHE A 122 -13.59 4.99 -6.67
CA PHE A 122 -13.45 4.14 -5.50
C PHE A 122 -12.28 4.60 -4.65
N SER A 123 -12.46 4.68 -3.34
CA SER A 123 -11.39 4.85 -2.34
C SER A 123 -11.78 4.19 -1.04
N LEU A 124 -10.83 3.99 -0.14
CA LEU A 124 -11.10 3.47 1.21
C LEU A 124 -11.69 4.60 2.06
N ILE A 125 -13.02 4.74 2.05
CA ILE A 125 -13.74 5.84 2.71
C ILE A 125 -13.61 5.71 4.23
N GLY A 126 -13.15 6.79 4.90
CA GLY A 126 -12.97 6.83 6.35
C GLY A 126 -11.79 6.04 6.89
N TYR A 127 -11.02 5.35 6.03
CA TYR A 127 -9.86 4.58 6.46
C TYR A 127 -8.65 5.48 6.81
N LYS A 128 -8.44 6.53 5.99
CA LYS A 128 -7.45 7.60 6.21
C LYS A 128 -8.16 8.92 5.96
N GLU A 129 -8.46 9.66 7.03
CA GLU A 129 -9.31 10.85 6.95
C GLU A 129 -8.76 11.90 5.99
N ASP A 130 -7.47 12.27 6.15
CA ASP A 130 -6.84 13.28 5.29
C ASP A 130 -6.90 12.88 3.81
N PHE A 131 -6.68 11.60 3.50
CA PHE A 131 -6.75 11.11 2.13
C PHE A 131 -8.19 11.11 1.60
N SER A 132 -9.15 10.74 2.43
CA SER A 132 -10.59 10.80 2.07
C SER A 132 -11.02 12.22 1.71
N GLN A 133 -10.55 13.20 2.45
CA GLN A 133 -10.80 14.63 2.17
C GLN A 133 -10.15 15.07 0.86
N ARG A 134 -8.90 14.66 0.58
CA ARG A 134 -8.22 14.93 -0.69
C ARG A 134 -8.99 14.33 -1.88
N VAL A 135 -9.40 13.06 -1.78
CA VAL A 135 -10.20 12.40 -2.83
C VAL A 135 -11.50 13.15 -3.09
N SER A 136 -12.20 13.57 -2.04
CA SER A 136 -13.43 14.36 -2.15
C SER A 136 -13.20 15.70 -2.86
N SER A 137 -12.07 16.37 -2.59
CA SER A 137 -11.67 17.60 -3.29
C SER A 137 -11.39 17.34 -4.77
N TRP A 138 -10.63 16.28 -5.10
CA TRP A 138 -10.35 15.92 -6.49
C TRP A 138 -11.60 15.56 -7.29
N VAL A 139 -12.53 14.83 -6.69
CA VAL A 139 -13.84 14.55 -7.32
C VAL A 139 -14.62 15.83 -7.57
N LYS A 140 -14.64 16.77 -6.61
CA LYS A 140 -15.26 18.08 -6.81
C LYS A 140 -14.63 18.84 -7.98
N GLU A 141 -13.30 18.89 -8.04
CA GLU A 141 -12.59 19.56 -9.14
C GLU A 141 -12.81 18.87 -10.49
N ALA A 142 -12.83 17.55 -10.54
CA ALA A 142 -13.11 16.79 -11.75
C ALA A 142 -14.51 17.14 -12.32
N ARG A 143 -15.51 17.26 -11.44
CA ARG A 143 -16.87 17.69 -11.83
C ARG A 143 -16.92 19.10 -12.42
N LEU A 144 -16.03 19.99 -11.98
CA LEU A 144 -15.95 21.36 -12.51
C LEU A 144 -15.25 21.45 -13.86
N LYS A 145 -14.33 20.51 -14.15
CA LYS A 145 -13.56 20.48 -15.40
C LYS A 145 -14.36 19.98 -16.59
N ASP A 146 -15.34 19.13 -16.37
CA ASP A 146 -16.17 18.59 -17.45
C ASP A 146 -17.66 18.74 -17.11
N ARG A 147 -18.29 19.72 -17.77
CA ARG A 147 -19.73 20.03 -17.61
C ARG A 147 -20.66 18.95 -18.16
N HIS A 148 -20.12 18.05 -18.99
CA HIS A 148 -20.87 16.97 -19.62
C HIS A 148 -20.71 15.64 -18.88
N THR A 149 -19.85 15.58 -17.87
CA THR A 149 -19.66 14.37 -17.06
C THR A 149 -20.88 14.16 -16.16
N ALA A 150 -21.44 12.97 -16.22
CA ALA A 150 -22.45 12.52 -15.26
C ALA A 150 -21.90 12.65 -13.82
N ALA A 151 -22.78 12.73 -12.83
CA ALA A 151 -22.36 12.83 -11.43
C ALA A 151 -21.47 11.63 -11.09
N ILE A 152 -20.21 11.90 -10.71
CA ILE A 152 -19.28 10.86 -10.25
C ILE A 152 -19.83 10.27 -8.97
N GLU A 153 -20.03 8.97 -8.94
CA GLU A 153 -20.34 8.24 -7.70
C GLU A 153 -19.01 7.99 -6.95
N HIS A 154 -18.95 8.37 -5.68
CA HIS A 154 -17.82 8.04 -4.81
C HIS A 154 -18.20 6.84 -3.95
N LEU A 155 -17.48 5.72 -4.12
CA LEU A 155 -17.80 4.41 -3.57
C LEU A 155 -16.66 3.91 -2.68
N ASP A 156 -17.01 3.09 -1.67
CA ASP A 156 -16.00 2.43 -0.83
C ASP A 156 -15.33 1.28 -1.57
N ALA A 157 -13.99 1.32 -1.62
CA ALA A 157 -13.15 0.28 -2.20
C ALA A 157 -12.96 -0.95 -1.29
N GLY A 158 -13.30 -0.84 -0.03
CA GLY A 158 -13.07 -1.89 0.97
C GLY A 158 -13.65 -3.25 0.57
N PRO A 159 -14.95 -3.35 0.22
CA PRO A 159 -15.56 -4.61 -0.22
C PRO A 159 -14.89 -5.21 -1.46
N LEU A 160 -14.56 -4.37 -2.46
CA LEU A 160 -13.91 -4.79 -3.69
C LEU A 160 -12.53 -5.39 -3.42
N LEU A 161 -11.67 -4.66 -2.72
CA LEU A 161 -10.30 -5.10 -2.42
C LEU A 161 -10.28 -6.30 -1.47
N SER A 162 -11.19 -6.36 -0.52
CA SER A 162 -11.33 -7.49 0.39
C SER A 162 -11.75 -8.77 -0.32
N SER A 163 -12.62 -8.68 -1.32
CA SER A 163 -13.03 -9.84 -2.12
C SER A 163 -11.86 -10.49 -2.85
N LEU A 164 -10.96 -9.68 -3.42
CA LEU A 164 -9.75 -10.17 -4.09
C LEU A 164 -8.72 -10.77 -3.13
N ARG A 165 -8.60 -10.21 -1.93
CA ARG A 165 -7.64 -10.67 -0.91
C ARG A 165 -8.12 -11.89 -0.13
N ARG A 166 -9.41 -12.22 -0.19
CA ARG A 166 -10.00 -13.35 0.55
C ARG A 166 -9.45 -14.69 0.07
N VAL A 167 -9.33 -14.88 -1.25
CA VAL A 167 -8.74 -16.08 -1.84
C VAL A 167 -7.28 -15.78 -2.18
N LYS A 168 -6.35 -16.57 -1.63
CA LYS A 168 -4.92 -16.37 -1.81
C LYS A 168 -4.43 -17.08 -3.06
N SER A 169 -3.54 -16.44 -3.80
CA SER A 169 -2.80 -17.06 -4.91
C SER A 169 -1.73 -18.02 -4.39
N ASP A 170 -1.24 -18.92 -5.23
CA ASP A 170 -0.18 -19.86 -4.87
C ASP A 170 1.06 -19.16 -4.32
N SER A 171 1.47 -18.03 -4.92
CA SER A 171 2.60 -17.24 -4.44
C SER A 171 2.35 -16.60 -3.07
N GLU A 172 1.13 -16.23 -2.73
CA GLU A 172 0.77 -15.76 -1.38
C GLU A 172 0.78 -16.92 -0.39
N ILE A 173 0.31 -18.11 -0.79
CA ILE A 173 0.36 -19.32 0.04
C ILE A 173 1.80 -19.71 0.36
N GLU A 174 2.72 -19.62 -0.59
CA GLU A 174 4.14 -19.87 -0.37
C GLU A 174 4.75 -18.92 0.66
N ILE A 175 4.45 -17.62 0.57
CA ILE A 175 4.89 -16.62 1.55
C ILE A 175 4.30 -16.92 2.93
N MET A 176 3.02 -17.28 3.00
CA MET A 176 2.37 -17.66 4.26
C MET A 176 3.01 -18.92 4.87
N ARG A 177 3.32 -19.95 4.08
CA ARG A 177 4.04 -21.15 4.55
C ARG A 177 5.38 -20.78 5.15
N LYS A 178 6.17 -19.96 4.46
CA LYS A 178 7.45 -19.46 4.98
C LYS A 178 7.27 -18.70 6.29
N GLY A 179 6.27 -17.84 6.39
CA GLY A 179 5.95 -17.16 7.65
C GLY A 179 5.62 -18.13 8.80
N CYS A 180 4.81 -19.17 8.51
CA CYS A 180 4.49 -20.21 9.49
C CYS A 180 5.75 -21.01 9.92
N GLU A 181 6.64 -21.34 8.99
CA GLU A 181 7.90 -22.04 9.28
C GLU A 181 8.81 -21.21 10.19
N ILE A 182 8.97 -19.92 9.89
CA ILE A 182 9.74 -18.97 10.73
C ILE A 182 9.15 -18.93 12.14
N SER A 183 7.83 -18.78 12.25
CA SER A 183 7.15 -18.77 13.54
C SER A 183 7.33 -20.07 14.31
N ALA A 184 7.17 -21.23 13.68
CA ALA A 184 7.35 -22.52 14.30
C ALA A 184 8.78 -22.75 14.80
N GLN A 185 9.79 -22.33 14.02
CA GLN A 185 11.20 -22.42 14.42
C GLN A 185 11.50 -21.48 15.58
N ALA A 186 10.98 -20.25 15.56
CA ALA A 186 11.14 -19.31 16.67
C ALA A 186 10.55 -19.87 17.98
N HIS A 187 9.35 -20.46 17.92
CA HIS A 187 8.74 -21.09 19.10
C HIS A 187 9.55 -22.28 19.63
N LYS A 188 10.03 -23.16 18.76
CA LYS A 188 10.89 -24.26 19.17
C LYS A 188 12.17 -23.77 19.84
N SER A 189 12.80 -22.73 19.29
CA SER A 189 14.00 -22.13 19.87
C SER A 189 13.70 -21.45 21.20
N ALA A 190 12.58 -20.76 21.33
CA ALA A 190 12.17 -20.13 22.57
C ALA A 190 11.90 -21.12 23.70
N MET A 191 11.28 -22.29 23.41
CA MET A 191 11.10 -23.37 24.39
C MET A 191 12.42 -23.92 24.92
N GLN A 192 13.50 -23.85 24.14
CA GLN A 192 14.86 -24.27 24.59
C GLN A 192 15.60 -23.15 25.31
N PHE A 193 15.25 -21.91 25.05
CA PHE A 193 15.89 -20.70 25.58
C PHE A 193 15.34 -20.31 26.95
N VAL A 194 14.04 -20.53 27.19
CA VAL A 194 13.36 -20.09 28.40
C VAL A 194 13.94 -20.85 29.64
N ALA A 195 14.16 -20.07 30.71
CA ALA A 195 14.65 -20.58 31.98
C ALA A 195 13.85 -19.97 33.15
N PRO A 196 13.82 -20.60 34.33
CA PRO A 196 13.24 -20.01 35.52
C PRO A 196 13.78 -18.60 35.79
N ASP A 197 12.95 -17.72 36.28
CA ASP A 197 13.25 -16.31 36.61
C ASP A 197 13.63 -15.42 35.42
N MET A 198 13.38 -15.88 34.17
CA MET A 198 13.57 -15.05 32.98
C MET A 198 12.49 -13.97 32.89
N ASN A 199 12.91 -12.75 32.55
CA ASN A 199 12.01 -11.65 32.32
C ASN A 199 11.29 -11.83 30.96
N GLU A 200 9.99 -11.54 30.91
CA GLU A 200 9.15 -11.60 29.71
C GLU A 200 9.72 -10.80 28.53
N GLN A 201 10.28 -9.61 28.79
CA GLN A 201 10.92 -8.78 27.75
C GLN A 201 12.12 -9.46 27.11
N SER A 202 12.87 -10.29 27.86
CA SER A 202 13.99 -11.05 27.31
C SER A 202 13.51 -12.14 26.37
N LEU A 203 12.38 -12.77 26.67
CA LEU A 203 11.76 -13.77 25.81
C LEU A 203 11.15 -13.11 24.56
N GLU A 204 10.48 -11.96 24.70
CA GLU A 204 10.00 -11.17 23.56
C GLU A 204 11.15 -10.78 22.63
N ALA A 205 12.23 -10.22 23.17
CA ALA A 205 13.41 -9.83 22.39
C ALA A 205 14.03 -11.04 21.65
N TYR A 206 14.02 -12.22 22.27
CA TYR A 206 14.49 -13.45 21.63
C TYR A 206 13.61 -13.87 20.44
N TYR A 207 12.29 -13.78 20.55
CA TYR A 207 11.37 -14.03 19.44
C TYR A 207 11.62 -13.06 18.28
N LEU A 208 11.72 -11.75 18.58
CA LEU A 208 11.97 -10.73 17.57
C LEU A 208 13.32 -10.96 16.86
N TYR A 209 14.35 -11.36 17.60
CA TYR A 209 15.64 -11.73 17.04
C TYR A 209 15.49 -12.92 16.08
N LYS A 210 14.79 -13.99 16.48
CA LYS A 210 14.58 -15.18 15.66
C LYS A 210 13.77 -14.89 14.40
N PHE A 211 12.77 -14.03 14.47
CA PHE A 211 12.04 -13.57 13.29
C PHE A 211 12.95 -12.82 12.32
N ALA A 212 13.76 -11.88 12.84
CA ALA A 212 14.68 -11.08 12.05
C ALA A 212 15.78 -11.91 11.40
N GLU A 213 16.36 -12.91 12.12
CA GLU A 213 17.37 -13.85 11.64
C GLU A 213 16.89 -14.59 10.38
N HIS A 214 15.58 -14.84 10.27
CA HIS A 214 14.96 -15.51 9.14
C HIS A 214 14.31 -14.55 8.10
N GLY A 215 14.58 -13.23 8.23
CA GLY A 215 14.14 -12.21 7.29
C GLY A 215 12.73 -11.67 7.53
N SER A 216 12.06 -12.03 8.64
CA SER A 216 10.79 -11.44 9.05
C SER A 216 11.04 -10.25 9.98
N ARG A 217 11.03 -9.05 9.41
CA ARG A 217 11.36 -7.81 10.15
C ARG A 217 10.28 -7.40 11.15
N PHE A 218 9.03 -7.75 10.88
CA PHE A 218 7.89 -7.33 11.69
C PHE A 218 7.04 -8.53 12.11
N PRO A 219 6.61 -8.61 13.37
CA PRO A 219 5.57 -9.54 13.77
C PRO A 219 4.23 -9.13 13.16
N ALA A 220 3.27 -10.07 13.09
CA ALA A 220 1.94 -9.81 12.55
C ALA A 220 1.13 -8.82 13.42
N TYR A 221 1.39 -8.81 14.71
CA TYR A 221 0.82 -7.92 15.74
C TYR A 221 1.81 -7.80 16.90
N THR A 222 1.58 -6.87 17.80
CA THR A 222 2.44 -6.70 18.99
C THR A 222 2.53 -8.01 19.78
N PRO A 223 3.74 -8.53 20.06
CA PRO A 223 3.92 -9.75 20.82
C PRO A 223 3.22 -9.69 22.19
N ILE A 224 2.62 -10.79 22.58
CA ILE A 224 2.04 -10.99 23.91
C ILE A 224 2.83 -12.13 24.54
N VAL A 225 3.61 -11.77 25.55
CA VAL A 225 4.45 -12.71 26.33
C VAL A 225 4.11 -12.54 27.80
N ALA A 226 3.74 -13.65 28.46
CA ALA A 226 3.37 -13.68 29.87
C ALA A 226 3.96 -14.92 30.54
#